data_b0fe3e0ab2b82bb8348fc27900c87677
#
_entry.id   b0fe3e0ab2b82bb8348fc27900c87677
#
_cell.length_a   1.000
_cell.length_b   1.000
_cell.length_c   1.000
_cell.angle_alpha   90.00
_cell.angle_beta   90.00
_cell.angle_gamma   90.00
#
_symmetry.space_group_name_H-M   'P 1'
#
loop_
_entity.id
_entity.type
_entity.pdbx_description
1 polymer ?
#
loop_
_entity_poly.entity_id
_entity_poly.type
_entity_poly.pdbx_seq_one_letter_code
_entity_poly.pdbx_strand_id
1 'polypeptide(L)'
;MTQGSHEMMQRNGQLAEQQTLSHSCGRIRFWQRLSIWFSLTALLLTGVLGAGASSAEAAVQNKKTDKVVYLSFDDGPGKHSPAVLDILRDAKVPATFFVLGEHAERMPGLIKRIASEGHVIGNHTYNHEYKELYRDFETFWQQIKRTEEIINNIAGIRPALVRAPGGTYGHFDHTYFDLLKKAGYAVMDWNVDSGDSKRRNVPASEIVAHATDVPAGTSSAIVLMHDGGAHAETVKALPDIIRYYKQEGYRFEVMQPTDKPVQFQVKPAVKYKTRQSPASSWVAKHVNQNAEQWITAKPLKIELGYRTLELNPDEYRIKDQTLLVPLRSYMNKLEGNISWDQTTGTATTWWKDRIVQLNPTTGTLTSKRLHDQKGSTVQGTIESREGTIWVSVGDLMQQLGAKQYTVQSKDSEWVITVEPPWTSMEHGHFYSMI
;
A
#
# COMPACT_ATOMS: atom_id res chain seq x y z
N MET A 1 -3.13 -42.96 -47.92
CA MET A 1 -1.90 -43.17 -48.71
C MET A 1 -0.85 -42.31 -48.08
N THR A 2 -0.15 -42.94 -47.28
CA THR A 2 1.27 -43.36 -47.29
C THR A 2 2.15 -42.23 -46.79
N GLN A 3 2.61 -42.30 -45.58
CA GLN A 3 3.86 -42.95 -45.13
C GLN A 3 5.07 -42.18 -45.68
N GLY A 4 6.05 -41.88 -44.98
CA GLY A 4 6.74 -42.42 -43.81
C GLY A 4 7.94 -41.52 -43.57
N SER A 5 8.32 -41.43 -42.42
CA SER A 5 9.25 -42.27 -41.65
C SER A 5 10.71 -41.92 -41.82
N HIS A 6 11.26 -41.83 -40.67
CA HIS A 6 12.58 -42.33 -40.22
C HIS A 6 13.77 -41.41 -40.39
N GLU A 7 14.26 -41.12 -39.32
CA GLU A 7 15.27 -41.78 -38.42
C GLU A 7 16.68 -41.35 -38.82
N MET A 8 17.38 -40.92 -37.92
CA MET A 8 18.20 -41.48 -36.84
C MET A 8 19.69 -41.20 -36.98
N MET A 9 20.25 -41.03 -35.91
CA MET A 9 21.58 -41.44 -35.45
C MET A 9 22.76 -40.52 -35.73
N GLN A 10 23.20 -40.11 -34.63
CA GLN A 10 24.22 -40.68 -33.66
C GLN A 10 25.64 -40.25 -34.00
N ARG A 11 26.20 -39.66 -33.04
CA ARG A 11 27.21 -40.12 -32.06
C ARG A 11 28.64 -39.66 -32.33
N ASN A 12 29.21 -39.31 -31.22
CA ASN A 12 30.61 -39.54 -30.80
C ASN A 12 31.61 -38.50 -31.28
N GLY A 13 32.52 -38.10 -30.50
CA GLY A 13 33.27 -38.54 -29.38
C GLY A 13 34.07 -37.36 -28.86
N GLN A 14 34.15 -37.20 -27.65
CA GLN A 14 35.13 -37.72 -26.70
C GLN A 14 36.59 -37.56 -27.10
N LEU A 15 37.22 -36.98 -26.18
CA LEU A 15 38.54 -37.19 -25.56
C LEU A 15 39.34 -35.88 -25.59
N ALA A 16 39.50 -35.25 -24.46
CA ALA A 16 40.48 -35.56 -23.44
C ALA A 16 41.91 -35.29 -23.94
N GLU A 17 42.54 -34.36 -23.32
CA GLU A 17 43.83 -34.63 -22.73
C GLU A 17 44.25 -33.54 -21.75
N GLN A 18 44.53 -34.01 -20.59
CA GLN A 18 45.24 -33.39 -19.51
C GLN A 18 46.73 -33.24 -19.90
N GLN A 19 47.38 -32.31 -19.33
CA GLN A 19 48.72 -32.41 -18.74
C GLN A 19 49.11 -31.04 -18.21
N THR A 20 49.11 -30.83 -16.95
CA THR A 20 50.04 -31.16 -15.88
C THR A 20 51.38 -30.40 -15.89
N LEU A 21 51.63 -29.81 -14.74
CA LEU A 21 52.88 -29.58 -14.03
C LEU A 21 53.78 -28.46 -14.56
N SER A 22 54.46 -27.67 -13.81
CA SER A 22 54.97 -27.81 -12.45
C SER A 22 55.67 -26.51 -12.00
N HIS A 23 55.57 -26.28 -10.72
CA HIS A 23 56.64 -25.82 -9.82
C HIS A 23 57.69 -24.76 -10.21
N SER A 24 57.79 -23.74 -9.40
CA SER A 24 58.87 -23.54 -8.40
C SER A 24 58.64 -22.16 -7.76
N CYS A 25 58.44 -22.04 -6.50
CA CYS A 25 59.27 -22.15 -5.31
C CYS A 25 60.52 -21.27 -5.36
N GLY A 26 60.60 -20.31 -4.47
CA GLY A 26 61.74 -19.50 -4.12
C GLY A 26 61.29 -18.23 -3.41
N ARG A 27 61.00 -18.22 -2.22
CA ARG A 27 61.76 -18.16 -0.93
C ARG A 27 62.94 -17.20 -0.98
N ILE A 28 62.93 -16.37 0.02
CA ILE A 28 64.02 -15.83 0.89
C ILE A 28 63.80 -14.34 1.07
N ARG A 29 63.30 -13.96 2.17
CA ARG A 29 63.87 -13.61 3.49
C ARG A 29 64.50 -12.23 3.54
N PHE A 30 63.90 -11.42 4.39
CA PHE A 30 64.49 -10.87 5.64
C PHE A 30 65.50 -9.73 5.52
N TRP A 31 65.24 -8.70 6.21
CA TRP A 31 65.99 -7.94 7.22
C TRP A 31 65.32 -6.58 7.35
N GLN A 32 64.59 -6.30 8.35
CA GLN A 32 64.86 -5.89 9.71
C GLN A 32 65.69 -4.58 9.85
N ARG A 33 65.01 -3.67 10.48
CA ARG A 33 65.39 -2.88 11.66
C ARG A 33 66.07 -1.53 11.53
N LEU A 34 65.49 -0.66 12.32
CA LEU A 34 66.05 0.37 13.24
C LEU A 34 66.65 1.60 12.55
N SER A 35 66.49 2.81 13.01
CA SER A 35 66.29 3.42 14.34
C SER A 35 66.05 4.90 14.13
N ILE A 36 65.12 5.51 14.86
CA ILE A 36 65.31 6.28 16.10
C ILE A 36 65.97 7.67 15.96
N TRP A 37 65.16 8.65 16.35
CA TRP A 37 65.41 9.81 17.21
C TRP A 37 66.02 11.11 16.69
N PHE A 38 65.44 12.16 17.24
CA PHE A 38 65.89 13.52 17.55
C PHE A 38 65.74 14.54 16.44
N SER A 39 65.30 15.75 16.62
CA SER A 39 64.99 16.55 17.80
C SER A 39 64.15 17.74 17.42
N LEU A 40 63.35 18.18 18.35
CA LEU A 40 62.95 19.55 18.72
C LEU A 40 63.93 20.66 18.26
N THR A 41 63.34 21.75 17.87
CA THR A 41 63.42 23.13 18.35
C THR A 41 63.31 24.16 17.25
N ALA A 42 62.40 24.97 17.44
CA ALA A 42 62.36 26.41 17.69
C ALA A 42 62.24 27.31 16.44
N LEU A 43 61.09 27.92 16.42
CA LEU A 43 60.79 29.34 16.68
C LEU A 43 61.07 30.36 15.54
N LEU A 44 60.01 31.11 15.35
CA LEU A 44 59.89 32.53 15.01
C LEU A 44 59.74 32.96 13.55
N LEU A 45 58.53 33.47 13.37
CA LEU A 45 58.18 34.71 12.64
C LEU A 45 58.88 34.98 11.32
N THR A 46 58.08 34.91 10.26
CA THR A 46 57.84 36.07 9.39
C THR A 46 56.56 35.83 8.60
N GLY A 47 55.61 36.73 8.72
CA GLY A 47 54.42 36.76 7.91
C GLY A 47 54.80 37.25 6.48
N VAL A 48 54.18 36.59 5.50
CA VAL A 48 53.90 37.20 4.20
C VAL A 48 52.66 36.56 3.61
N LEU A 49 51.76 37.42 3.25
CA LEU A 49 50.59 37.21 2.46
C LEU A 49 50.76 36.16 1.36
N GLY A 50 50.13 35.03 1.52
CA GLY A 50 49.89 34.08 0.46
C GLY A 50 48.39 33.97 0.27
N ALA A 51 47.86 34.59 -0.75
CA ALA A 51 46.49 34.38 -1.19
C ALA A 51 46.30 32.91 -1.54
N GLY A 52 45.91 32.12 -0.55
CA GLY A 52 45.41 30.76 -0.77
C GLY A 52 44.07 30.85 -1.47
N ALA A 53 44.06 30.54 -2.76
CA ALA A 53 42.84 30.22 -3.45
C ALA A 53 42.22 29.03 -2.73
N SER A 54 41.33 29.32 -1.81
CA SER A 54 40.38 28.34 -1.26
C SER A 54 39.54 27.88 -2.45
N SER A 55 39.85 26.69 -2.96
CA SER A 55 38.91 25.95 -3.79
C SER A 55 37.67 25.71 -2.90
N ALA A 56 36.77 26.66 -2.93
CA ALA A 56 35.41 26.44 -2.54
C ALA A 56 34.88 25.44 -3.55
N GLU A 57 35.13 24.18 -3.28
CA GLU A 57 34.31 23.08 -3.80
C GLU A 57 32.92 23.36 -3.29
N ALA A 58 32.16 24.08 -4.12
CA ALA A 58 30.77 24.33 -3.87
C ALA A 58 30.14 22.97 -3.74
N ALA A 59 29.95 22.53 -2.49
CA ALA A 59 28.96 21.52 -2.17
C ALA A 59 27.66 22.01 -2.80
N VAL A 60 27.35 21.50 -3.97
CA VAL A 60 26.00 21.56 -4.52
C VAL A 60 25.14 20.86 -3.47
N GLN A 61 24.71 21.61 -2.48
CA GLN A 61 23.59 21.20 -1.65
C GLN A 61 22.47 20.92 -2.64
N ASN A 62 22.26 19.65 -2.89
CA ASN A 62 21.11 19.15 -3.61
C ASN A 62 19.89 19.59 -2.79
N LYS A 63 19.44 20.82 -3.04
CA LYS A 63 18.25 21.39 -2.42
C LYS A 63 17.15 20.46 -2.85
N LYS A 64 16.76 19.53 -1.97
CA LYS A 64 15.65 18.62 -2.17
C LYS A 64 14.49 19.51 -2.64
N THR A 65 14.16 19.41 -3.90
CA THR A 65 13.10 20.25 -4.46
C THR A 65 11.81 19.85 -3.78
N ASP A 66 11.13 20.81 -3.18
CA ASP A 66 9.80 20.57 -2.58
C ASP A 66 8.71 20.36 -3.63
N LYS A 67 9.12 20.20 -4.91
CA LYS A 67 8.21 19.98 -6.03
C LYS A 67 7.76 18.51 -6.06
N VAL A 68 6.44 18.29 -6.08
CA VAL A 68 5.83 16.96 -6.17
C VAL A 68 4.90 16.89 -7.38
N VAL A 69 4.95 15.78 -8.11
CA VAL A 69 4.00 15.46 -9.16
C VAL A 69 3.24 14.18 -8.82
N TYR A 70 1.94 14.23 -8.97
CA TYR A 70 1.02 13.12 -8.88
C TYR A 70 0.49 12.82 -10.28
N LEU A 71 0.95 11.74 -10.89
CA LEU A 71 0.35 11.25 -12.12
C LEU A 71 -0.96 10.53 -11.78
N SER A 72 -2.04 10.89 -12.43
CA SER A 72 -3.33 10.25 -12.18
C SER A 72 -4.03 9.85 -13.47
N PHE A 73 -4.69 8.69 -13.41
CA PHE A 73 -5.39 8.09 -14.53
C PHE A 73 -6.83 7.80 -14.15
N ASP A 74 -7.76 8.28 -14.95
CA ASP A 74 -9.20 8.09 -14.77
C ASP A 74 -9.76 7.05 -15.76
N ASP A 75 -10.98 6.58 -15.51
CA ASP A 75 -11.78 5.69 -16.36
C ASP A 75 -11.24 4.26 -16.53
N GLY A 76 -10.11 3.93 -15.92
CA GLY A 76 -9.56 2.58 -15.94
C GLY A 76 -10.28 1.57 -15.02
N PRO A 77 -9.80 0.32 -14.98
CA PRO A 77 -8.82 -0.23 -15.90
C PRO A 77 -9.40 -0.48 -17.29
N GLY A 78 -8.55 -0.39 -18.31
CA GLY A 78 -8.94 -0.61 -19.69
C GLY A 78 -7.85 -1.34 -20.51
N LYS A 79 -8.06 -1.43 -21.82
CA LYS A 79 -7.11 -2.09 -22.72
C LYS A 79 -5.72 -1.47 -22.74
N HIS A 80 -5.61 -0.19 -22.32
CA HIS A 80 -4.36 0.56 -22.32
C HIS A 80 -3.65 0.53 -20.95
N SER A 81 -4.35 0.16 -19.88
CA SER A 81 -3.80 0.08 -18.52
C SER A 81 -2.56 -0.82 -18.43
N PRO A 82 -2.47 -1.98 -19.10
CA PRO A 82 -1.25 -2.79 -19.08
C PRO A 82 -0.01 -2.03 -19.55
N ALA A 83 -0.13 -1.30 -20.68
CA ALA A 83 0.97 -0.53 -21.23
C ALA A 83 1.36 0.68 -20.36
N VAL A 84 0.38 1.34 -19.76
CA VAL A 84 0.62 2.42 -18.76
C VAL A 84 1.41 1.87 -17.57
N LEU A 85 0.98 0.74 -17.01
CA LEU A 85 1.66 0.10 -15.88
C LEU A 85 3.09 -0.34 -16.24
N ASP A 86 3.32 -0.88 -17.44
CA ASP A 86 4.66 -1.24 -17.91
C ASP A 86 5.58 -0.02 -17.97
N ILE A 87 5.11 1.11 -18.52
CA ILE A 87 5.88 2.36 -18.59
C ILE A 87 6.20 2.89 -17.19
N LEU A 88 5.22 2.90 -16.28
CA LEU A 88 5.41 3.37 -14.89
C LEU A 88 6.41 2.50 -14.13
N ARG A 89 6.31 1.18 -14.26
CA ARG A 89 7.25 0.21 -13.68
C ARG A 89 8.68 0.44 -14.19
N ASP A 90 8.85 0.53 -15.52
CA ASP A 90 10.16 0.70 -16.16
C ASP A 90 10.79 2.06 -15.81
N ALA A 91 9.95 3.08 -15.66
CA ALA A 91 10.37 4.41 -15.20
C ALA A 91 10.57 4.50 -13.67
N LYS A 92 10.12 3.50 -12.89
CA LYS A 92 10.07 3.48 -11.42
C LYS A 92 9.29 4.67 -10.85
N VAL A 93 8.10 4.89 -11.39
CA VAL A 93 7.24 6.03 -11.05
C VAL A 93 5.91 5.50 -10.52
N PRO A 94 5.50 5.87 -9.29
CA PRO A 94 4.18 5.55 -8.77
C PRO A 94 3.12 6.48 -9.37
N ALA A 95 1.86 6.04 -9.35
CA ALA A 95 0.72 6.80 -9.85
C ALA A 95 -0.56 6.49 -9.06
N THR A 96 -1.60 7.29 -9.26
CA THR A 96 -2.94 7.07 -8.69
C THR A 96 -3.93 6.78 -9.80
N PHE A 97 -4.70 5.69 -9.68
CA PHE A 97 -5.69 5.26 -10.65
C PHE A 97 -7.09 5.41 -10.05
N PHE A 98 -7.89 6.31 -10.60
CA PHE A 98 -9.30 6.46 -10.26
C PHE A 98 -10.12 5.53 -11.15
N VAL A 99 -10.47 4.39 -10.62
CA VAL A 99 -11.06 3.30 -11.41
C VAL A 99 -12.58 3.30 -11.37
N LEU A 100 -13.19 2.91 -12.48
CA LEU A 100 -14.62 2.62 -12.55
C LEU A 100 -14.91 1.22 -12.00
N GLY A 101 -15.95 1.10 -11.18
CA GLY A 101 -16.34 -0.17 -10.59
C GLY A 101 -16.67 -1.23 -11.64
N GLU A 102 -17.39 -0.84 -12.69
CA GLU A 102 -17.75 -1.72 -13.82
C GLU A 102 -16.51 -2.27 -14.55
N HIS A 103 -15.46 -1.45 -14.68
CA HIS A 103 -14.21 -1.87 -15.30
C HIS A 103 -13.38 -2.75 -14.36
N ALA A 104 -13.35 -2.42 -13.08
CA ALA A 104 -12.70 -3.22 -12.05
C ALA A 104 -13.28 -4.64 -11.99
N GLU A 105 -14.61 -4.75 -12.04
CA GLU A 105 -15.33 -6.03 -12.04
C GLU A 105 -14.99 -6.89 -13.26
N ARG A 106 -14.85 -6.27 -14.45
CA ARG A 106 -14.48 -6.95 -15.68
C ARG A 106 -13.01 -7.32 -15.78
N MET A 107 -12.11 -6.57 -15.13
CA MET A 107 -10.66 -6.72 -15.23
C MET A 107 -9.98 -6.82 -13.86
N PRO A 108 -10.36 -7.79 -12.99
CA PRO A 108 -9.85 -7.87 -11.62
C PRO A 108 -8.34 -8.09 -11.54
N GLY A 109 -7.75 -8.71 -12.56
CA GLY A 109 -6.30 -8.89 -12.64
C GLY A 109 -5.53 -7.57 -12.74
N LEU A 110 -6.08 -6.56 -13.39
CA LEU A 110 -5.47 -5.24 -13.48
C LEU A 110 -5.57 -4.47 -12.16
N ILE A 111 -6.67 -4.60 -11.42
CA ILE A 111 -6.81 -4.04 -10.08
C ILE A 111 -5.74 -4.60 -9.14
N LYS A 112 -5.53 -5.92 -9.16
CA LYS A 112 -4.47 -6.57 -8.38
C LYS A 112 -3.08 -6.08 -8.81
N ARG A 113 -2.86 -5.90 -10.12
CA ARG A 113 -1.61 -5.42 -10.65
C ARG A 113 -1.32 -3.98 -10.22
N ILE A 114 -2.30 -3.06 -10.34
CA ILE A 114 -2.19 -1.68 -9.87
C ILE A 114 -1.76 -1.65 -8.39
N ALA A 115 -2.43 -2.44 -7.54
CA ALA A 115 -2.12 -2.50 -6.11
C ALA A 115 -0.72 -3.07 -5.82
N SER A 116 -0.35 -4.19 -6.48
CA SER A 116 0.92 -4.89 -6.22
C SER A 116 2.15 -4.17 -6.76
N GLU A 117 2.00 -3.29 -7.76
CA GLU A 117 3.09 -2.48 -8.32
C GLU A 117 3.29 -1.14 -7.56
N GLY A 118 2.59 -0.93 -6.43
CA GLY A 118 2.79 0.22 -5.56
C GLY A 118 2.05 1.49 -5.98
N HIS A 119 1.03 1.35 -6.81
CA HIS A 119 0.13 2.43 -7.18
C HIS A 119 -1.05 2.52 -6.21
N VAL A 120 -1.67 3.69 -6.12
CA VAL A 120 -2.87 3.90 -5.31
C VAL A 120 -4.12 3.77 -6.18
N ILE A 121 -5.15 3.13 -5.63
CA ILE A 121 -6.45 3.01 -6.26
C ILE A 121 -7.40 4.01 -5.63
N GLY A 122 -7.96 4.90 -6.44
CA GLY A 122 -9.06 5.80 -6.11
C GLY A 122 -10.37 5.29 -6.73
N ASN A 123 -11.47 5.84 -6.27
CA ASN A 123 -12.83 5.52 -6.70
C ASN A 123 -13.33 6.57 -7.68
N HIS A 124 -13.73 6.13 -8.90
CA HIS A 124 -14.29 7.00 -9.95
C HIS A 124 -15.75 6.71 -10.23
N THR A 125 -16.51 6.26 -9.23
CA THR A 125 -17.88 5.76 -9.33
C THR A 125 -17.98 4.39 -10.04
N TYR A 126 -19.20 3.91 -10.29
CA TYR A 126 -19.38 2.58 -10.89
C TYR A 126 -19.38 2.60 -12.42
N ASN A 127 -20.25 3.43 -13.05
CA ASN A 127 -20.50 3.39 -14.49
C ASN A 127 -20.30 4.72 -15.22
N HIS A 128 -19.85 5.78 -14.53
CA HIS A 128 -19.62 7.11 -15.10
C HIS A 128 -20.86 7.80 -15.72
N GLU A 129 -22.08 7.39 -15.37
CA GLU A 129 -23.31 7.93 -15.96
C GLU A 129 -23.74 9.24 -15.30
N TYR A 130 -23.38 10.38 -15.91
CA TYR A 130 -23.62 11.74 -15.37
C TYR A 130 -25.06 12.01 -14.93
N LYS A 131 -26.06 11.53 -15.70
CA LYS A 131 -27.46 11.76 -15.39
C LYS A 131 -27.90 11.09 -14.10
N GLU A 132 -27.30 9.96 -13.79
CA GLU A 132 -27.54 9.23 -12.55
C GLU A 132 -26.76 9.83 -11.40
N LEU A 133 -25.45 9.98 -11.59
CA LEU A 133 -24.50 10.41 -10.55
C LEU A 133 -24.88 11.75 -9.91
N TYR A 134 -25.32 12.69 -10.74
CA TYR A 134 -25.55 14.06 -10.30
C TYR A 134 -27.02 14.41 -10.11
N ARG A 135 -27.90 13.42 -10.12
CA ARG A 135 -29.30 13.56 -9.79
C ARG A 135 -29.51 13.89 -8.31
N ASP A 136 -28.93 13.09 -7.43
CA ASP A 136 -28.94 13.24 -5.98
C ASP A 136 -27.71 12.58 -5.34
N PHE A 137 -27.46 12.90 -4.06
CA PHE A 137 -26.32 12.38 -3.35
C PHE A 137 -26.44 10.88 -3.07
N GLU A 138 -27.63 10.39 -2.81
CA GLU A 138 -27.84 8.97 -2.47
C GLU A 138 -27.48 8.04 -3.64
N THR A 139 -27.81 8.46 -4.87
CA THR A 139 -27.40 7.72 -6.08
C THR A 139 -25.89 7.76 -6.29
N PHE A 140 -25.27 8.91 -6.09
CA PHE A 140 -23.79 9.02 -6.14
C PHE A 140 -23.15 8.11 -5.09
N TRP A 141 -23.64 8.14 -3.87
CA TRP A 141 -23.20 7.31 -2.77
C TRP A 141 -23.28 5.81 -3.10
N GLN A 142 -24.38 5.36 -3.65
CA GLN A 142 -24.56 3.94 -4.03
C GLN A 142 -23.49 3.49 -5.04
N GLN A 143 -23.16 4.34 -6.01
CA GLN A 143 -22.10 4.03 -6.99
C GLN A 143 -20.70 4.01 -6.34
N ILE A 144 -20.41 4.94 -5.44
CA ILE A 144 -19.16 4.93 -4.66
C ILE A 144 -19.05 3.65 -3.83
N LYS A 145 -20.09 3.28 -3.12
CA LYS A 145 -20.07 2.09 -2.24
C LYS A 145 -19.98 0.80 -3.03
N ARG A 146 -20.67 0.69 -4.15
CA ARG A 146 -20.55 -0.48 -5.03
C ARG A 146 -19.13 -0.66 -5.55
N THR A 147 -18.51 0.41 -6.01
CA THR A 147 -17.12 0.38 -6.50
C THR A 147 -16.14 0.04 -5.39
N GLU A 148 -16.31 0.61 -4.20
CA GLU A 148 -15.49 0.29 -3.03
C GLU A 148 -15.58 -1.20 -2.68
N GLU A 149 -16.78 -1.76 -2.67
CA GLU A 149 -16.99 -3.18 -2.37
C GLU A 149 -16.31 -4.09 -3.40
N ILE A 150 -16.43 -3.78 -4.69
CA ILE A 150 -15.77 -4.51 -5.77
C ILE A 150 -14.25 -4.48 -5.59
N ILE A 151 -13.66 -3.31 -5.37
CA ILE A 151 -12.20 -3.16 -5.19
C ILE A 151 -11.75 -3.91 -3.93
N ASN A 152 -12.51 -3.79 -2.84
CA ASN A 152 -12.20 -4.50 -1.59
C ASN A 152 -12.26 -6.02 -1.78
N ASN A 153 -13.22 -6.54 -2.52
CA ASN A 153 -13.32 -7.97 -2.80
C ASN A 153 -12.17 -8.48 -3.70
N ILE A 154 -11.67 -7.65 -4.62
CA ILE A 154 -10.58 -8.03 -5.53
C ILE A 154 -9.21 -7.94 -4.88
N ALA A 155 -8.94 -6.85 -4.17
CA ALA A 155 -7.59 -6.49 -3.71
C ALA A 155 -7.49 -6.29 -2.18
N GLY A 156 -8.59 -6.37 -1.42
CA GLY A 156 -8.59 -6.09 0.01
C GLY A 156 -8.45 -4.61 0.36
N ILE A 157 -8.57 -3.72 -0.65
CA ILE A 157 -8.35 -2.29 -0.51
C ILE A 157 -9.69 -1.55 -0.45
N ARG A 158 -9.83 -0.64 0.50
CA ARG A 158 -10.88 0.36 0.53
C ARG A 158 -10.36 1.68 -0.04
N PRO A 159 -10.75 2.11 -1.24
CA PRO A 159 -10.29 3.38 -1.79
C PRO A 159 -10.87 4.57 -1.01
N ALA A 160 -10.01 5.31 -0.32
CA ALA A 160 -10.39 6.50 0.43
C ALA A 160 -10.39 7.77 -0.44
N LEU A 161 -9.74 7.72 -1.60
CA LEU A 161 -9.74 8.80 -2.58
C LEU A 161 -10.93 8.66 -3.52
N VAL A 162 -11.61 9.77 -3.78
CA VAL A 162 -12.73 9.85 -4.74
C VAL A 162 -12.44 10.95 -5.75
N ARG A 163 -12.62 10.66 -7.02
CA ARG A 163 -12.67 11.68 -8.07
C ARG A 163 -14.03 11.63 -8.77
N ALA A 164 -14.66 12.78 -8.85
CA ALA A 164 -15.95 12.90 -9.50
C ALA A 164 -15.79 12.81 -11.03
N PRO A 165 -16.58 12.00 -11.75
CA PRO A 165 -16.63 12.01 -13.21
C PRO A 165 -16.80 13.42 -13.78
N GLY A 166 -15.83 13.84 -14.63
CA GLY A 166 -15.78 15.20 -15.18
C GLY A 166 -15.38 16.29 -14.17
N GLY A 167 -14.89 15.91 -12.99
CA GLY A 167 -14.49 16.79 -11.91
C GLY A 167 -15.68 17.33 -11.11
N THR A 168 -15.36 18.03 -10.03
CA THR A 168 -16.40 18.56 -9.13
C THR A 168 -17.07 19.82 -9.64
N TYR A 169 -16.43 20.54 -10.59
CA TYR A 169 -16.94 21.80 -11.12
C TYR A 169 -18.28 21.67 -11.83
N GLY A 170 -19.30 22.40 -11.36
CA GLY A 170 -20.65 22.35 -11.94
C GLY A 170 -21.41 21.05 -11.64
N HIS A 171 -20.80 20.11 -10.90
CA HIS A 171 -21.40 18.83 -10.50
C HIS A 171 -21.65 18.74 -9.00
N PHE A 172 -20.69 19.12 -8.17
CA PHE A 172 -20.81 19.08 -6.72
C PHE A 172 -21.34 20.41 -6.17
N ASP A 173 -22.13 20.32 -5.13
CA ASP A 173 -22.46 21.36 -4.19
C ASP A 173 -21.80 21.05 -2.82
N HIS A 174 -22.01 21.93 -1.84
CA HIS A 174 -21.46 21.72 -0.49
C HIS A 174 -21.92 20.41 0.14
N THR A 175 -23.15 19.95 -0.16
CA THR A 175 -23.66 18.68 0.39
C THR A 175 -22.81 17.50 -0.01
N TYR A 176 -22.37 17.42 -1.28
CA TYR A 176 -21.51 16.32 -1.73
C TYR A 176 -20.15 16.35 -1.04
N PHE A 177 -19.51 17.52 -0.97
CA PHE A 177 -18.21 17.63 -0.29
C PHE A 177 -18.31 17.31 1.19
N ASP A 178 -19.30 17.87 1.89
CA ASP A 178 -19.45 17.71 3.34
C ASP A 178 -19.78 16.25 3.72
N LEU A 179 -20.67 15.62 2.97
CA LEU A 179 -21.07 14.24 3.26
C LEU A 179 -19.98 13.24 2.90
N LEU A 180 -19.26 13.41 1.78
CA LEU A 180 -18.11 12.55 1.44
C LEU A 180 -16.98 12.71 2.46
N LYS A 181 -16.64 13.96 2.82
CA LYS A 181 -15.65 14.22 3.87
C LYS A 181 -16.07 13.61 5.21
N LYS A 182 -17.34 13.80 5.59
CA LYS A 182 -17.90 13.23 6.82
C LYS A 182 -17.85 11.69 6.81
N ALA A 183 -18.01 11.10 5.63
CA ALA A 183 -17.89 9.64 5.45
C ALA A 183 -16.45 9.12 5.46
N GLY A 184 -15.44 10.00 5.51
CA GLY A 184 -14.01 9.62 5.49
C GLY A 184 -13.37 9.59 4.10
N TYR A 185 -14.05 10.03 3.05
CA TYR A 185 -13.46 10.14 1.72
C TYR A 185 -12.79 11.50 1.48
N ALA A 186 -11.67 11.47 0.78
CA ALA A 186 -11.00 12.65 0.26
C ALA A 186 -11.32 12.82 -1.23
N VAL A 187 -11.96 13.94 -1.57
CA VAL A 187 -12.31 14.27 -2.96
C VAL A 187 -11.16 15.03 -3.59
N MET A 188 -10.66 14.54 -4.75
CA MET A 188 -9.50 15.08 -5.45
C MET A 188 -9.84 15.39 -6.90
N ASP A 189 -9.76 16.66 -7.29
CA ASP A 189 -9.69 17.10 -8.67
C ASP A 189 -8.23 17.14 -9.17
N TRP A 190 -7.91 17.98 -10.10
CA TRP A 190 -6.57 18.15 -10.69
C TRP A 190 -6.25 19.64 -10.90
N ASN A 191 -5.01 19.96 -11.17
CA ASN A 191 -4.55 21.30 -11.52
C ASN A 191 -3.73 21.35 -12.80
N VAL A 192 -3.45 20.19 -13.41
CA VAL A 192 -2.84 20.06 -14.74
C VAL A 192 -3.68 19.09 -15.55
N ASP A 193 -4.27 19.57 -16.63
CA ASP A 193 -5.12 18.78 -17.52
C ASP A 193 -4.36 18.45 -18.80
N SER A 194 -4.07 17.17 -19.03
CA SER A 194 -3.38 16.73 -20.25
C SER A 194 -4.18 16.97 -21.54
N GLY A 195 -5.49 17.18 -21.40
CA GLY A 195 -6.38 17.35 -22.54
C GLY A 195 -6.59 16.10 -23.39
N ASP A 196 -6.16 14.94 -22.93
CA ASP A 196 -6.22 13.67 -23.67
C ASP A 196 -7.66 13.21 -23.96
N SER A 197 -8.64 13.68 -23.17
CA SER A 197 -10.08 13.42 -23.34
C SER A 197 -10.85 14.54 -24.04
N LYS A 198 -10.21 15.64 -24.45
CA LYS A 198 -10.89 16.78 -25.11
C LYS A 198 -11.62 16.39 -26.39
N ARG A 199 -11.09 15.43 -27.13
CA ARG A 199 -11.64 14.85 -28.34
C ARG A 199 -11.04 13.48 -28.63
N ARG A 200 -11.61 12.77 -29.58
CA ARG A 200 -11.01 11.48 -29.99
C ARG A 200 -9.65 11.71 -30.65
N ASN A 201 -8.69 10.83 -30.36
CA ASN A 201 -7.35 10.79 -30.94
C ASN A 201 -6.60 12.13 -30.83
N VAL A 202 -6.60 12.75 -29.64
CA VAL A 202 -5.71 13.89 -29.37
C VAL A 202 -4.27 13.41 -29.57
N PRO A 203 -3.45 14.08 -30.42
CA PRO A 203 -2.09 13.66 -30.68
C PRO A 203 -1.23 13.63 -29.40
N ALA A 204 -0.34 12.65 -29.28
CA ALA A 204 0.57 12.52 -28.14
C ALA A 204 1.38 13.80 -27.86
N SER A 205 1.81 14.51 -28.90
CA SER A 205 2.53 15.78 -28.76
C SER A 205 1.70 16.89 -28.11
N GLU A 206 0.39 16.92 -28.40
CA GLU A 206 -0.53 17.87 -27.75
C GLU A 206 -0.79 17.50 -26.30
N ILE A 207 -0.94 16.20 -26.00
CA ILE A 207 -1.07 15.68 -24.65
C ILE A 207 0.16 16.05 -23.82
N VAL A 208 1.37 15.83 -24.34
CA VAL A 208 2.62 16.24 -23.69
C VAL A 208 2.64 17.72 -23.42
N ALA A 209 2.32 18.55 -24.45
CA ALA A 209 2.34 20.00 -24.30
C ALA A 209 1.41 20.48 -23.16
N HIS A 210 0.19 19.95 -23.07
CA HIS A 210 -0.75 20.29 -22.01
C HIS A 210 -0.35 19.73 -20.63
N ALA A 211 0.10 18.47 -20.58
CA ALA A 211 0.50 17.84 -19.33
C ALA A 211 1.77 18.45 -18.72
N THR A 212 2.55 19.20 -19.50
CA THR A 212 3.78 19.87 -19.08
C THR A 212 3.65 21.40 -19.02
N ASP A 213 2.50 21.94 -19.35
CA ASP A 213 2.19 23.38 -19.15
C ASP A 213 1.82 23.64 -17.68
N VAL A 214 2.85 23.66 -16.86
CA VAL A 214 2.72 23.84 -15.42
C VAL A 214 3.02 25.28 -15.05
N PRO A 215 2.08 26.00 -14.40
CA PRO A 215 2.32 27.38 -14.00
C PRO A 215 3.59 27.55 -13.16
N ALA A 216 4.33 28.62 -13.42
CA ALA A 216 5.55 28.91 -12.68
C ALA A 216 5.29 28.98 -11.18
N GLY A 217 6.16 28.29 -10.40
CA GLY A 217 6.03 28.23 -8.93
C GLY A 217 5.08 27.14 -8.41
N THR A 218 4.52 26.30 -9.28
CA THR A 218 3.74 25.14 -8.85
C THR A 218 4.61 24.12 -8.12
N SER A 219 4.40 23.97 -6.83
CA SER A 219 5.12 22.97 -6.00
C SER A 219 4.41 21.60 -5.98
N SER A 220 3.13 21.55 -6.35
CA SER A 220 2.33 20.32 -6.37
C SER A 220 1.50 20.25 -7.65
N ALA A 221 1.86 19.35 -8.56
CA ALA A 221 1.18 19.14 -9.83
C ALA A 221 0.38 17.84 -9.77
N ILE A 222 -0.94 17.90 -9.95
CA ILE A 222 -1.81 16.74 -10.13
C ILE A 222 -2.22 16.69 -11.60
N VAL A 223 -1.64 15.73 -12.32
CA VAL A 223 -1.83 15.59 -13.77
C VAL A 223 -2.97 14.62 -14.05
N LEU A 224 -4.03 15.12 -14.69
CA LEU A 224 -5.12 14.29 -15.18
C LEU A 224 -4.75 13.67 -16.53
N MET A 225 -4.91 12.37 -16.61
CA MET A 225 -4.82 11.54 -17.81
C MET A 225 -5.89 10.43 -17.74
N HIS A 226 -6.05 9.66 -18.81
CA HIS A 226 -6.98 8.53 -18.84
C HIS A 226 -6.29 7.28 -19.38
N ASP A 227 -6.55 6.12 -18.76
CA ASP A 227 -6.07 4.80 -19.20
C ASP A 227 -7.21 3.87 -19.62
N GLY A 228 -8.46 4.27 -19.39
CA GLY A 228 -9.65 3.64 -19.92
C GLY A 228 -9.93 3.99 -21.38
N GLY A 229 -10.94 3.38 -21.98
CA GLY A 229 -11.47 3.75 -23.29
C GLY A 229 -10.45 3.73 -24.44
N ALA A 230 -10.38 4.82 -25.23
CA ALA A 230 -9.62 4.91 -26.48
C ALA A 230 -8.35 5.78 -26.38
N HIS A 231 -7.69 5.79 -25.23
CA HIS A 231 -6.56 6.68 -24.93
C HIS A 231 -5.18 6.12 -25.30
N ALA A 232 -5.02 5.57 -26.52
CA ALA A 232 -3.74 5.05 -27.01
C ALA A 232 -2.64 6.13 -27.12
N GLU A 233 -3.02 7.37 -27.39
CA GLU A 233 -2.08 8.48 -27.52
C GLU A 233 -1.53 8.92 -26.15
N THR A 234 -2.30 8.74 -25.08
CA THR A 234 -1.83 8.94 -23.70
C THR A 234 -0.67 7.98 -23.37
N VAL A 235 -0.78 6.72 -23.78
CA VAL A 235 0.33 5.75 -23.62
C VAL A 235 1.59 6.22 -24.33
N LYS A 236 1.47 6.78 -25.54
CA LYS A 236 2.63 7.30 -26.30
C LYS A 236 3.21 8.57 -25.67
N ALA A 237 2.37 9.41 -25.07
CA ALA A 237 2.77 10.67 -24.43
C ALA A 237 3.47 10.45 -23.07
N LEU A 238 3.10 9.39 -22.35
CA LEU A 238 3.50 9.17 -20.94
C LEU A 238 5.02 9.16 -20.71
N PRO A 239 5.88 8.54 -21.56
CA PRO A 239 7.33 8.57 -21.37
C PRO A 239 7.92 10.00 -21.41
N ASP A 240 7.39 10.86 -22.27
CA ASP A 240 7.85 12.23 -22.41
C ASP A 240 7.38 13.10 -21.24
N ILE A 241 6.16 12.90 -20.78
CA ILE A 241 5.63 13.55 -19.57
C ILE A 241 6.49 13.19 -18.35
N ILE A 242 6.79 11.90 -18.15
CA ILE A 242 7.65 11.45 -17.04
C ILE A 242 9.04 12.08 -17.16
N ARG A 243 9.62 12.12 -18.35
CA ARG A 243 10.94 12.72 -18.60
C ARG A 243 10.96 14.19 -18.22
N TYR A 244 9.95 14.95 -18.63
CA TYR A 244 9.83 16.38 -18.30
C TYR A 244 9.83 16.60 -16.78
N TYR A 245 8.94 15.91 -16.03
CA TYR A 245 8.87 16.11 -14.59
C TYR A 245 10.16 15.68 -13.85
N LYS A 246 10.84 14.63 -14.34
CA LYS A 246 12.18 14.26 -13.83
C LYS A 246 13.21 15.37 -14.07
N GLN A 247 13.25 15.95 -15.27
CA GLN A 247 14.17 17.03 -15.63
C GLN A 247 13.90 18.31 -14.85
N GLU A 248 12.63 18.61 -14.59
CA GLU A 248 12.21 19.75 -13.77
C GLU A 248 12.38 19.52 -12.26
N GLY A 249 12.90 18.37 -11.85
CA GLY A 249 13.22 18.04 -10.47
C GLY A 249 12.02 17.75 -9.59
N TYR A 250 10.91 17.34 -10.14
CA TYR A 250 9.75 16.86 -9.37
C TYR A 250 10.02 15.48 -8.80
N ARG A 251 9.54 15.26 -7.56
CA ARG A 251 9.39 13.92 -6.99
C ARG A 251 8.03 13.36 -7.40
N PHE A 252 8.00 12.09 -7.77
CA PHE A 252 6.75 11.40 -8.10
C PHE A 252 6.20 10.75 -6.85
N GLU A 253 4.96 11.05 -6.53
CA GLU A 253 4.25 10.50 -5.37
C GLU A 253 2.85 10.05 -5.76
N VAL A 254 2.24 9.24 -4.92
CA VAL A 254 0.82 8.88 -4.99
C VAL A 254 0.02 9.79 -4.08
N MET A 255 -1.22 10.09 -4.46
CA MET A 255 -2.12 10.85 -3.62
C MET A 255 -2.47 10.08 -2.35
N GLN A 256 -2.55 10.80 -1.23
CA GLN A 256 -2.98 10.26 0.05
C GLN A 256 -4.28 10.94 0.50
N PRO A 257 -5.16 10.25 1.24
CA PRO A 257 -6.37 10.87 1.79
C PRO A 257 -6.10 12.04 2.73
N THR A 258 -4.90 12.09 3.30
CA THR A 258 -4.43 13.16 4.19
C THR A 258 -3.81 14.35 3.47
N ASP A 259 -3.60 14.26 2.15
CA ASP A 259 -3.06 15.35 1.37
C ASP A 259 -4.06 16.52 1.34
N LYS A 260 -3.52 17.74 1.20
CA LYS A 260 -4.36 18.91 1.00
C LYS A 260 -5.13 18.71 -0.31
N PRO A 261 -6.46 18.64 -0.27
CA PRO A 261 -7.23 18.34 -1.46
C PRO A 261 -7.15 19.50 -2.46
N VAL A 262 -6.93 19.15 -3.72
CA VAL A 262 -7.18 20.06 -4.85
C VAL A 262 -8.62 19.84 -5.28
N GLN A 263 -9.44 20.88 -5.15
CA GLN A 263 -10.87 20.85 -5.46
C GLN A 263 -11.25 22.08 -6.25
N PHE A 264 -12.10 21.89 -7.24
CA PHE A 264 -12.63 23.02 -7.99
C PHE A 264 -13.61 23.83 -7.15
N GLN A 265 -13.67 25.13 -7.41
CA GLN A 265 -14.57 25.99 -6.67
C GLN A 265 -16.03 25.63 -6.95
N VAL A 266 -16.79 25.50 -5.87
CA VAL A 266 -18.24 25.37 -5.97
C VAL A 266 -18.81 26.69 -6.44
N LYS A 267 -19.30 26.72 -7.68
CA LYS A 267 -20.19 27.83 -8.09
C LYS A 267 -21.58 27.52 -7.57
N PRO A 268 -22.35 28.55 -7.13
CA PRO A 268 -23.75 28.36 -6.85
C PRO A 268 -24.42 27.90 -8.16
N ALA A 269 -24.50 26.58 -8.30
CA ALA A 269 -24.95 25.96 -9.53
C ALA A 269 -26.48 26.19 -9.63
N VAL A 270 -26.91 27.09 -10.49
CA VAL A 270 -28.30 27.26 -10.85
C VAL A 270 -28.95 25.93 -11.27
N LYS A 271 -28.16 25.03 -11.85
CA LYS A 271 -28.56 23.71 -12.32
C LYS A 271 -29.03 22.73 -11.23
N TYR A 272 -28.60 22.90 -9.98
CA TYR A 272 -28.88 21.97 -8.88
C TYR A 272 -29.65 22.56 -7.71
N LYS A 273 -30.29 23.74 -7.90
CA LYS A 273 -31.08 24.40 -6.84
C LYS A 273 -32.23 23.56 -6.27
N THR A 274 -32.67 22.54 -7.02
CA THR A 274 -33.74 21.63 -6.61
C THR A 274 -33.26 20.34 -6.00
N ARG A 275 -31.91 20.14 -5.91
CA ARG A 275 -31.35 18.90 -5.33
C ARG A 275 -31.65 18.90 -3.83
N GLN A 276 -32.32 17.86 -3.36
CA GLN A 276 -32.59 17.68 -1.94
C GLN A 276 -31.42 17.01 -1.24
N SER A 277 -31.11 17.47 -0.03
CA SER A 277 -30.15 16.81 0.84
C SER A 277 -30.78 15.52 1.37
N PRO A 278 -29.98 14.45 1.58
CA PRO A 278 -30.46 13.22 2.20
C PRO A 278 -31.07 13.46 3.58
N ALA A 279 -32.04 12.65 3.96
CA ALA A 279 -32.63 12.69 5.30
C ALA A 279 -31.56 12.43 6.38
N SER A 280 -31.68 13.08 7.53
CA SER A 280 -30.73 12.90 8.65
C SER A 280 -30.59 11.45 9.11
N SER A 281 -31.66 10.67 9.08
CA SER A 281 -31.66 9.22 9.40
C SER A 281 -30.85 8.43 8.37
N TRP A 282 -30.95 8.79 7.08
CA TRP A 282 -30.18 8.17 6.02
C TRP A 282 -28.68 8.50 6.18
N VAL A 283 -28.34 9.76 6.47
CA VAL A 283 -26.96 10.20 6.74
C VAL A 283 -26.37 9.45 7.94
N ALA A 284 -27.13 9.31 9.02
CA ALA A 284 -26.68 8.56 10.20
C ALA A 284 -26.36 7.09 9.85
N LYS A 285 -27.24 6.45 9.09
CA LYS A 285 -27.10 5.02 8.72
C LYS A 285 -26.00 4.77 7.71
N HIS A 286 -25.77 5.66 6.75
CA HIS A 286 -24.84 5.40 5.64
C HIS A 286 -23.54 6.17 5.78
N VAL A 287 -23.58 7.47 6.03
CA VAL A 287 -22.41 8.34 6.05
C VAL A 287 -21.63 8.17 7.36
N ASN A 288 -22.33 8.25 8.50
CA ASN A 288 -21.64 8.17 9.81
C ASN A 288 -21.07 6.75 10.05
N GLN A 289 -21.84 5.71 9.74
CA GLN A 289 -21.34 4.33 9.87
C GLN A 289 -20.16 4.06 8.91
N ASN A 290 -20.14 4.70 7.73
CA ASN A 290 -18.99 4.60 6.85
C ASN A 290 -17.75 5.25 7.46
N ALA A 291 -17.90 6.41 8.10
CA ALA A 291 -16.81 7.07 8.79
C ALA A 291 -16.18 6.20 9.87
N GLU A 292 -17.00 5.45 10.62
CA GLU A 292 -16.53 4.52 11.63
C GLU A 292 -15.61 3.43 11.05
N GLN A 293 -15.84 3.03 9.80
CA GLN A 293 -14.98 2.05 9.12
C GLN A 293 -13.57 2.59 8.81
N TRP A 294 -13.41 3.91 8.63
CA TRP A 294 -12.10 4.55 8.41
C TRP A 294 -11.34 4.81 9.72
N ILE A 295 -12.05 4.91 10.84
CA ILE A 295 -11.43 4.96 12.16
C ILE A 295 -10.63 3.68 12.41
N THR A 296 -10.97 2.60 11.73
CA THR A 296 -10.28 1.31 11.78
C THR A 296 -9.03 1.22 10.90
N ALA A 297 -8.82 2.16 9.97
CA ALA A 297 -7.67 2.15 9.05
C ALA A 297 -6.37 2.69 9.67
N LYS A 298 -6.25 2.68 11.00
CA LYS A 298 -5.01 3.04 11.72
C LYS A 298 -4.15 1.79 11.88
N PRO A 299 -2.82 1.90 11.90
CA PRO A 299 -1.97 0.81 12.35
C PRO A 299 -2.41 0.31 13.73
N LEU A 300 -2.40 -1.00 13.90
CA LEU A 300 -2.70 -1.64 15.17
C LEU A 300 -1.42 -2.13 15.81
N LYS A 301 -1.14 -1.62 16.99
CA LYS A 301 -0.01 -2.03 17.82
C LYS A 301 -0.50 -2.93 18.95
N ILE A 302 0.04 -4.12 19.05
CA ILE A 302 -0.29 -5.06 20.13
C ILE A 302 0.95 -5.24 21.00
N GLU A 303 0.88 -4.71 22.21
CA GLU A 303 1.94 -4.77 23.21
C GLU A 303 1.76 -6.01 24.09
N LEU A 304 2.72 -6.93 24.04
CA LEU A 304 2.73 -8.23 24.73
C LEU A 304 3.83 -8.27 25.80
N GLY A 305 3.85 -7.29 26.69
CA GLY A 305 4.91 -7.14 27.67
C GLY A 305 6.22 -6.68 27.03
N TYR A 306 7.12 -7.61 26.73
CA TYR A 306 8.43 -7.30 26.13
C TYR A 306 8.43 -7.25 24.59
N ARG A 307 7.33 -7.60 23.94
CA ARG A 307 7.21 -7.67 22.49
C ARG A 307 6.06 -6.85 21.99
N THR A 308 6.27 -6.19 20.88
CA THR A 308 5.22 -5.47 20.16
C THR A 308 5.02 -6.11 18.79
N LEU A 309 3.76 -6.32 18.43
CA LEU A 309 3.35 -6.68 17.09
C LEU A 309 2.69 -5.47 16.44
N GLU A 310 3.02 -5.23 15.19
CA GLU A 310 2.37 -4.21 14.38
C GLU A 310 1.58 -4.89 13.26
N LEU A 311 0.34 -4.44 13.12
CA LEU A 311 -0.54 -4.84 12.03
C LEU A 311 -0.95 -3.60 11.24
N ASN A 312 -0.85 -3.71 9.93
CA ASN A 312 -1.35 -2.69 9.04
C ASN A 312 -2.90 -2.69 9.04
N PRO A 313 -3.52 -1.62 8.55
CA PRO A 313 -4.99 -1.52 8.51
C PRO A 313 -5.69 -2.65 7.75
N ASP A 314 -5.03 -3.27 6.79
CA ASP A 314 -5.53 -4.40 5.99
C ASP A 314 -5.36 -5.77 6.70
N GLU A 315 -4.57 -5.83 7.77
CA GLU A 315 -4.31 -7.04 8.53
C GLU A 315 -5.27 -7.24 9.72
N TYR A 316 -6.24 -6.36 9.91
CA TYR A 316 -7.26 -6.51 10.96
C TYR A 316 -8.60 -5.90 10.53
N ARG A 317 -9.64 -6.20 11.30
CA ARG A 317 -10.99 -5.63 11.11
C ARG A 317 -11.59 -5.28 12.45
N ILE A 318 -12.47 -4.28 12.47
CA ILE A 318 -13.33 -4.02 13.62
C ILE A 318 -14.78 -4.33 13.22
N LYS A 319 -15.43 -5.17 14.01
CA LYS A 319 -16.85 -5.51 13.88
C LYS A 319 -17.50 -5.42 15.25
N ASP A 320 -18.57 -4.67 15.35
CA ASP A 320 -19.31 -4.50 16.60
C ASP A 320 -18.39 -4.18 17.80
N GLN A 321 -17.46 -3.22 17.60
CA GLN A 321 -16.41 -2.83 18.54
C GLN A 321 -15.40 -3.94 18.90
N THR A 322 -15.47 -5.09 18.22
CA THR A 322 -14.54 -6.20 18.41
C THR A 322 -13.47 -6.19 17.33
N LEU A 323 -12.23 -6.27 17.73
CA LEU A 323 -11.08 -6.27 16.83
C LEU A 323 -10.76 -7.70 16.41
N LEU A 324 -10.90 -7.97 15.11
CA LEU A 324 -10.69 -9.28 14.50
C LEU A 324 -9.39 -9.30 13.70
N VAL A 325 -8.66 -10.41 13.79
CA VAL A 325 -7.42 -10.65 13.01
C VAL A 325 -7.51 -11.98 12.26
N PRO A 326 -6.82 -12.09 11.09
CA PRO A 326 -6.71 -13.36 10.39
C PRO A 326 -5.85 -14.32 11.23
N LEU A 327 -6.46 -15.41 11.69
CA LEU A 327 -5.84 -16.33 12.66
C LEU A 327 -4.45 -16.79 12.25
N ARG A 328 -4.27 -17.22 10.99
CA ARG A 328 -2.98 -17.73 10.50
C ARG A 328 -1.90 -16.64 10.50
N SER A 329 -2.21 -15.49 9.94
CA SER A 329 -1.26 -14.36 9.86
C SER A 329 -0.87 -13.89 11.26
N TYR A 330 -1.85 -13.80 12.14
CA TYR A 330 -1.61 -13.38 13.52
C TYR A 330 -0.76 -14.39 14.32
N MET A 331 -1.07 -15.69 14.20
CA MET A 331 -0.28 -16.73 14.84
C MET A 331 1.16 -16.76 14.32
N ASN A 332 1.38 -16.56 13.03
CA ASN A 332 2.73 -16.45 12.46
C ASN A 332 3.50 -15.26 13.05
N LYS A 333 2.85 -14.09 13.22
CA LYS A 333 3.47 -12.94 13.87
C LYS A 333 3.79 -13.20 15.36
N LEU A 334 3.01 -14.04 16.03
CA LEU A 334 3.27 -14.50 17.40
C LEU A 334 4.37 -15.56 17.48
N GLU A 335 4.85 -16.08 16.33
CA GLU A 335 5.74 -17.26 16.24
C GLU A 335 5.09 -18.52 16.83
N GLY A 336 3.76 -18.58 16.73
CA GLY A 336 2.97 -19.75 17.10
C GLY A 336 2.72 -20.65 15.90
N ASN A 337 2.24 -21.85 16.17
CA ASN A 337 1.87 -22.83 15.15
C ASN A 337 0.35 -22.87 14.98
N ILE A 338 -0.08 -23.26 13.78
CA ILE A 338 -1.48 -23.45 13.44
C ILE A 338 -1.66 -24.66 12.52
N SER A 339 -2.67 -25.47 12.79
CA SER A 339 -3.15 -26.51 11.89
C SER A 339 -4.65 -26.39 11.66
N TRP A 340 -5.11 -26.95 10.57
CA TRP A 340 -6.52 -27.04 10.21
C TRP A 340 -6.91 -28.52 10.05
N ASP A 341 -7.98 -28.92 10.74
CA ASP A 341 -8.60 -30.23 10.56
C ASP A 341 -9.87 -30.06 9.73
N GLN A 342 -9.82 -30.58 8.52
CA GLN A 342 -10.93 -30.51 7.57
C GLN A 342 -12.14 -31.35 8.00
N THR A 343 -11.92 -32.44 8.75
CA THR A 343 -12.97 -33.36 9.19
C THR A 343 -13.84 -32.73 10.26
N THR A 344 -13.22 -32.06 11.20
CA THR A 344 -13.91 -31.39 12.31
C THR A 344 -14.23 -29.92 12.05
N GLY A 345 -13.68 -29.33 10.97
CA GLY A 345 -13.78 -27.91 10.70
C GLY A 345 -13.16 -27.03 11.79
N THR A 346 -12.07 -27.49 12.39
CA THR A 346 -11.45 -26.87 13.57
C THR A 346 -10.03 -26.42 13.28
N ALA A 347 -9.70 -25.20 13.65
CA ALA A 347 -8.31 -24.72 13.69
C ALA A 347 -7.72 -25.00 15.07
N THR A 348 -6.49 -25.53 15.11
CA THR A 348 -5.74 -25.70 16.37
C THR A 348 -4.50 -24.84 16.32
N THR A 349 -4.31 -24.02 17.35
CA THR A 349 -3.13 -23.16 17.51
C THR A 349 -2.32 -23.57 18.72
N TRP A 350 -1.01 -23.43 18.60
CA TRP A 350 -0.05 -23.66 19.69
C TRP A 350 0.80 -22.41 19.88
N TRP A 351 0.83 -21.94 21.08
CA TRP A 351 1.71 -20.84 21.46
C TRP A 351 2.19 -21.02 22.90
N LYS A 352 3.52 -21.16 23.05
CA LYS A 352 4.14 -21.51 24.33
C LYS A 352 3.57 -22.84 24.88
N ASP A 353 3.08 -22.85 26.10
CA ASP A 353 2.46 -24.01 26.77
C ASP A 353 0.94 -24.13 26.52
N ARG A 354 0.37 -23.30 25.63
CA ARG A 354 -1.06 -23.24 25.39
C ARG A 354 -1.45 -23.81 24.04
N ILE A 355 -2.58 -24.52 24.06
CA ILE A 355 -3.28 -25.02 22.87
C ILE A 355 -4.65 -24.38 22.86
N VAL A 356 -5.05 -23.81 21.74
CA VAL A 356 -6.40 -23.29 21.53
C VAL A 356 -6.98 -23.88 20.26
N GLN A 357 -8.15 -24.52 20.40
CA GLN A 357 -8.93 -25.02 19.28
C GLN A 357 -10.08 -24.03 19.01
N LEU A 358 -10.26 -23.66 17.77
CA LEU A 358 -11.27 -22.71 17.31
C LEU A 358 -12.20 -23.40 16.33
N ASN A 359 -13.49 -23.40 16.60
CA ASN A 359 -14.49 -23.89 15.68
C ASN A 359 -15.34 -22.72 15.15
N PRO A 360 -15.14 -22.30 13.87
CA PRO A 360 -15.88 -21.20 13.29
C PRO A 360 -17.38 -21.45 13.14
N THR A 361 -17.80 -22.72 13.04
CA THR A 361 -19.21 -23.07 12.88
C THR A 361 -20.00 -22.89 14.19
N THR A 362 -19.39 -23.23 15.31
CA THR A 362 -20.03 -23.10 16.64
C THR A 362 -19.63 -21.81 17.36
N GLY A 363 -18.65 -21.06 16.87
CA GLY A 363 -18.13 -19.87 17.52
C GLY A 363 -17.40 -20.16 18.83
N THR A 364 -16.85 -21.38 19.01
CA THR A 364 -16.24 -21.79 20.26
C THR A 364 -14.72 -21.78 20.21
N LEU A 365 -14.10 -21.36 21.32
CA LEU A 365 -12.67 -21.52 21.59
C LEU A 365 -12.50 -22.47 22.78
N THR A 366 -11.74 -23.54 22.58
CA THR A 366 -11.38 -24.48 23.63
C THR A 366 -9.91 -24.40 23.91
N SER A 367 -9.52 -24.03 25.11
CA SER A 367 -8.10 -23.87 25.49
C SER A 367 -7.68 -24.85 26.58
N LYS A 368 -6.44 -25.30 26.51
CA LYS A 368 -5.76 -26.07 27.55
C LYS A 368 -4.27 -25.80 27.56
N ARG A 369 -3.61 -26.12 28.67
CA ARG A 369 -2.15 -26.21 28.68
C ARG A 369 -1.70 -27.52 28.03
N LEU A 370 -0.49 -27.54 27.54
CA LEU A 370 0.07 -28.69 26.82
C LEU A 370 -0.02 -30.02 27.64
N HIS A 371 0.10 -29.94 28.95
CA HIS A 371 0.08 -31.09 29.85
C HIS A 371 -1.28 -31.33 30.52
N ASP A 372 -2.29 -30.47 30.28
CA ASP A 372 -3.61 -30.64 30.88
C ASP A 372 -4.47 -31.59 30.06
N GLN A 373 -5.15 -32.51 30.74
CA GLN A 373 -6.09 -33.42 30.08
C GLN A 373 -7.45 -32.73 29.75
N LYS A 374 -7.84 -31.74 30.56
CA LYS A 374 -9.12 -31.00 30.37
C LYS A 374 -8.85 -29.57 29.94
N GLY A 375 -9.63 -29.11 28.97
CA GLY A 375 -9.66 -27.73 28.54
C GLY A 375 -10.89 -26.98 29.04
N SER A 376 -10.86 -25.65 28.92
CA SER A 376 -12.03 -24.80 29.10
C SER A 376 -12.54 -24.33 27.73
N THR A 377 -13.87 -24.31 27.56
CA THR A 377 -14.50 -23.85 26.32
C THR A 377 -15.30 -22.59 26.60
N VAL A 378 -15.13 -21.60 25.74
CA VAL A 378 -15.88 -20.33 25.78
C VAL A 378 -16.47 -20.02 24.41
N GLN A 379 -17.52 -19.21 24.41
CA GLN A 379 -17.97 -18.56 23.19
C GLN A 379 -17.08 -17.37 22.88
N GLY A 380 -16.75 -17.18 21.61
CA GLY A 380 -15.97 -16.06 21.16
C GLY A 380 -16.35 -15.62 19.76
N THR A 381 -15.85 -14.47 19.36
CA THR A 381 -16.11 -13.93 18.03
C THR A 381 -15.17 -14.54 17.02
N ILE A 382 -15.68 -15.48 16.23
CA ILE A 382 -14.95 -16.17 15.17
C ILE A 382 -15.76 -16.08 13.88
N GLU A 383 -15.13 -15.76 12.77
CA GLU A 383 -15.74 -15.73 11.45
C GLU A 383 -14.91 -16.53 10.46
N SER A 384 -15.59 -17.25 9.57
CA SER A 384 -14.95 -17.82 8.39
C SER A 384 -15.40 -17.03 7.16
N ARG A 385 -14.45 -16.40 6.48
CA ARG A 385 -14.72 -15.63 5.28
C ARG A 385 -13.65 -15.90 4.25
N GLU A 386 -14.06 -16.30 3.04
CA GLU A 386 -13.16 -16.53 1.90
C GLU A 386 -11.99 -17.47 2.22
N GLY A 387 -12.25 -18.53 2.99
CA GLY A 387 -11.23 -19.49 3.40
C GLY A 387 -10.29 -19.00 4.52
N THR A 388 -10.50 -17.79 5.05
CA THR A 388 -9.75 -17.23 6.16
C THR A 388 -10.58 -17.24 7.43
N ILE A 389 -10.00 -17.72 8.52
CA ILE A 389 -10.58 -17.64 9.86
C ILE A 389 -10.16 -16.32 10.47
N TRP A 390 -11.14 -15.53 10.87
CA TRP A 390 -10.98 -14.29 11.63
C TRP A 390 -11.40 -14.54 13.07
N VAL A 391 -10.60 -14.05 14.01
CA VAL A 391 -10.88 -14.25 15.44
C VAL A 391 -10.66 -12.96 16.22
N SER A 392 -11.45 -12.73 17.24
CA SER A 392 -11.24 -11.64 18.19
C SER A 392 -9.86 -11.75 18.84
N VAL A 393 -9.09 -10.67 18.76
CA VAL A 393 -7.77 -10.60 19.43
C VAL A 393 -7.92 -10.81 20.92
N GLY A 394 -8.93 -10.19 21.54
CA GLY A 394 -9.18 -10.32 22.96
C GLY A 394 -9.50 -11.75 23.36
N ASP A 395 -10.46 -12.39 22.67
CA ASP A 395 -10.86 -13.76 22.97
C ASP A 395 -9.69 -14.72 22.79
N LEU A 396 -8.95 -14.60 21.68
CA LEU A 396 -7.79 -15.45 21.43
C LEU A 396 -6.71 -15.28 22.49
N MET A 397 -6.35 -14.03 22.82
CA MET A 397 -5.30 -13.74 23.81
C MET A 397 -5.66 -14.23 25.21
N GLN A 398 -6.92 -14.10 25.63
CA GLN A 398 -7.39 -14.67 26.88
C GLN A 398 -7.25 -16.21 26.89
N GLN A 399 -7.62 -16.88 25.80
CA GLN A 399 -7.46 -18.34 25.71
C GLN A 399 -5.98 -18.76 25.61
N LEU A 400 -5.13 -17.93 25.06
CA LEU A 400 -3.66 -18.09 25.10
C LEU A 400 -3.07 -17.73 26.48
N GLY A 401 -3.90 -17.33 27.45
CA GLY A 401 -3.53 -17.16 28.84
C GLY A 401 -3.26 -15.74 29.30
N ALA A 402 -3.59 -14.73 28.50
CA ALA A 402 -3.51 -13.35 28.95
C ALA A 402 -4.43 -13.12 30.16
N LYS A 403 -3.96 -12.39 31.17
CA LYS A 403 -4.75 -12.05 32.35
C LYS A 403 -5.83 -11.04 32.04
N GLN A 404 -5.42 -10.00 31.33
CA GLN A 404 -6.31 -8.95 30.84
C GLN A 404 -5.71 -8.29 29.61
N TYR A 405 -6.54 -7.55 28.89
CA TYR A 405 -6.09 -6.67 27.82
C TYR A 405 -6.88 -5.36 27.84
N THR A 406 -6.27 -4.32 27.34
CA THR A 406 -6.91 -3.01 27.15
C THR A 406 -6.78 -2.59 25.70
N VAL A 407 -7.79 -1.91 25.18
CA VAL A 407 -7.80 -1.34 23.83
C VAL A 407 -7.87 0.17 23.95
N GLN A 408 -6.94 0.86 23.37
CA GLN A 408 -6.89 2.31 23.32
C GLN A 408 -6.82 2.80 21.87
N SER A 409 -7.65 3.78 21.54
CA SER A 409 -7.56 4.51 20.29
C SER A 409 -6.74 5.76 20.51
N LYS A 410 -5.56 5.84 19.90
CA LYS A 410 -4.76 7.06 19.81
C LYS A 410 -5.03 7.73 18.47
N ASP A 411 -4.59 8.98 18.28
CA ASP A 411 -4.88 9.73 17.04
C ASP A 411 -4.36 9.02 15.78
N SER A 412 -3.19 8.38 15.85
CA SER A 412 -2.51 7.75 14.72
C SER A 412 -2.52 6.22 14.72
N GLU A 413 -2.89 5.57 15.83
CA GLU A 413 -2.79 4.11 15.95
C GLU A 413 -3.83 3.55 16.93
N TRP A 414 -4.17 2.27 16.79
CA TRP A 414 -4.79 1.48 17.84
C TRP A 414 -3.70 0.82 18.69
N VAL A 415 -3.88 0.82 19.99
CA VAL A 415 -2.96 0.12 20.90
C VAL A 415 -3.75 -0.88 21.72
N ILE A 416 -3.38 -2.15 21.63
CA ILE A 416 -3.81 -3.19 22.54
C ILE A 416 -2.64 -3.51 23.46
N THR A 417 -2.83 -3.30 24.74
CA THR A 417 -1.87 -3.74 25.74
C THR A 417 -2.40 -5.02 26.37
N VAL A 418 -1.64 -6.08 26.28
CA VAL A 418 -1.95 -7.41 26.80
C VAL A 418 -1.06 -7.69 28.01
N GLU A 419 -1.68 -7.93 29.14
CA GLU A 419 -0.96 -8.37 30.34
C GLU A 419 -0.69 -9.89 30.23
N PRO A 420 0.58 -10.29 30.03
CA PRO A 420 0.93 -11.69 29.87
C PRO A 420 0.75 -12.46 31.19
N PRO A 421 0.47 -13.78 31.12
CA PRO A 421 0.37 -14.63 32.31
C PRO A 421 1.69 -14.88 33.02
N TRP A 422 2.81 -14.60 32.32
CA TRP A 422 4.18 -14.74 32.86
C TRP A 422 4.62 -13.42 33.47
N THR A 423 4.74 -13.38 34.77
CA THR A 423 5.42 -12.30 35.48
C THR A 423 6.94 -12.40 35.21
N SER A 424 7.58 -11.26 35.20
CA SER A 424 8.95 -10.93 34.82
C SER A 424 10.11 -11.66 35.51
N MET A 425 9.99 -12.93 35.87
CA MET A 425 11.02 -13.68 36.61
C MET A 425 11.53 -14.92 35.89
N GLU A 426 11.63 -14.93 34.57
CA GLU A 426 12.39 -16.00 33.86
C GLU A 426 13.36 -15.43 32.83
N HIS A 427 14.19 -14.50 33.24
CA HIS A 427 15.40 -14.12 32.52
C HIS A 427 16.59 -14.96 32.99
N GLY A 428 16.46 -16.25 33.02
CA GLY A 428 17.56 -17.13 33.37
C GLY A 428 17.21 -18.59 33.07
N HIS A 429 17.81 -19.14 32.06
CA HIS A 429 17.81 -20.53 31.58
C HIS A 429 16.88 -20.84 30.41
N PHE A 430 17.30 -20.40 29.22
CA PHE A 430 17.06 -21.15 27.99
C PHE A 430 18.37 -21.25 27.18
N TYR A 431 19.33 -22.01 27.74
CA TYR A 431 20.35 -22.69 26.97
C TYR A 431 20.38 -24.13 27.45
N SER A 432 20.18 -25.04 26.52
CA SER A 432 20.22 -26.51 26.60
C SER A 432 18.85 -27.17 26.82
N MET A 433 18.19 -27.49 25.73
CA MET A 433 17.77 -28.85 25.38
C MET A 433 17.29 -28.82 23.91
N ILE A 434 18.11 -29.37 23.07
CA ILE A 434 17.82 -29.79 21.69
C ILE A 434 16.83 -30.91 21.71
#